data_c65f50fa1b8c64de814ee06e9c9042af
#
_entry.id   c65f50fa1b8c64de814ee06e9c9042af
#
_cell.length_a   1.000
_cell.length_b   1.000
_cell.length_c   1.000
_cell.angle_alpha   90.00
_cell.angle_beta   90.00
_cell.angle_gamma   90.00
#
_symmetry.space_group_name_H-M   'P 1'
#
loop_
_entity.id
_entity.type
_entity.pdbx_description
1 polymer ?
#
loop_
_entity_poly.entity_id
_entity_poly.type
_entity_poly.pdbx_seq_one_letter_code
_entity_poly.pdbx_strand_id
1 'polypeptide(L)'
;RNVQMKEVVYTEQVLLQFEESVTKLVEQRYFGDEDYAVDYMRDIFRYFALNLQNSVSVEAPEHFNRYSVDGKQLFYVRYRKNAHTTWYAFYEELEEVYSIVYLANNQLIGHLLDINL
;
A
#
# COMPACT_ATOMS: atom_id res chain seq x y z
N ARG A 1 26.26 -17.45 -5.27
CA ARG A 1 26.09 -16.06 -5.20
C ARG A 1 24.81 -15.64 -4.50
N ASN A 2 24.93 -14.74 -3.62
CA ASN A 2 23.80 -14.34 -2.80
C ASN A 2 23.00 -13.27 -3.47
N VAL A 3 21.72 -13.53 -3.58
CA VAL A 3 20.78 -12.48 -3.92
C VAL A 3 20.17 -12.07 -2.62
N GLN A 4 20.54 -10.91 -2.16
CA GLN A 4 20.03 -10.45 -0.89
C GLN A 4 18.68 -9.83 -1.10
N MET A 5 17.68 -10.37 -0.46
CA MET A 5 16.33 -9.82 -0.53
C MET A 5 16.20 -8.75 0.53
N LYS A 6 15.72 -7.59 0.11
CA LYS A 6 15.48 -6.50 1.03
C LYS A 6 14.21 -6.78 1.81
N GLU A 7 14.23 -6.37 3.05
CA GLU A 7 13.05 -6.47 3.89
C GLU A 7 12.04 -5.39 3.51
N VAL A 8 10.76 -5.72 3.59
CA VAL A 8 9.69 -4.78 3.38
C VAL A 8 9.20 -4.33 4.75
N VAL A 9 9.22 -3.03 4.99
CA VAL A 9 8.76 -2.48 6.27
C VAL A 9 7.66 -1.47 6.01
N TYR A 10 6.82 -1.28 7.01
CA TYR A 10 5.73 -0.30 6.97
C TYR A 10 6.05 0.84 7.91
N THR A 11 5.87 2.07 7.43
CA THR A 11 6.06 3.22 8.30
C THR A 11 4.92 3.29 9.30
N GLU A 12 5.15 4.04 10.37
CA GLU A 12 4.12 4.26 11.38
C GLU A 12 2.86 4.85 10.77
N GLN A 13 3.03 5.75 9.82
CA GLN A 13 1.91 6.37 9.12
C GLN A 13 1.03 5.32 8.45
N VAL A 14 1.65 4.32 7.82
CA VAL A 14 0.90 3.28 7.14
C VAL A 14 0.20 2.37 8.14
N LEU A 15 0.83 2.13 9.29
CA LEU A 15 0.17 1.33 10.31
C LEU A 15 -1.07 2.04 10.83
N LEU A 16 -1.05 3.37 10.91
CA LEU A 16 -2.25 4.13 11.24
C LEU A 16 -3.30 4.01 10.16
N GLN A 17 -2.87 3.97 8.89
CA GLN A 17 -3.80 3.77 7.79
C GLN A 17 -4.51 2.42 7.89
N PHE A 18 -3.82 1.40 8.42
CA PHE A 18 -4.45 0.11 8.63
C PHE A 18 -5.68 0.27 9.53
N GLU A 19 -5.50 0.94 10.66
CA GLU A 19 -6.59 1.11 11.63
C GLU A 19 -7.72 1.96 11.06
N GLU A 20 -7.36 3.02 10.37
CA GLU A 20 -8.36 3.89 9.76
C GLU A 20 -9.15 3.16 8.69
N SER A 21 -8.49 2.31 7.93
CA SER A 21 -9.15 1.55 6.87
C SER A 21 -10.12 0.53 7.46
N VAL A 22 -9.72 -0.13 8.54
CA VAL A 22 -10.63 -1.07 9.21
C VAL A 22 -11.89 -0.34 9.66
N THR A 23 -11.71 0.82 10.30
CA THR A 23 -12.85 1.61 10.77
C THR A 23 -13.77 2.00 9.61
N LYS A 24 -13.18 2.46 8.51
CA LYS A 24 -13.99 2.88 7.36
C LYS A 24 -14.74 1.72 6.74
N LEU A 25 -14.11 0.57 6.65
CA LEU A 25 -14.76 -0.60 6.06
C LEU A 25 -15.98 -1.02 6.90
N VAL A 26 -15.86 -0.96 8.21
CA VAL A 26 -16.98 -1.27 9.08
C VAL A 26 -18.07 -0.21 8.97
N GLU A 27 -17.68 1.05 9.00
CA GLU A 27 -18.65 2.17 8.95
C GLU A 27 -19.41 2.21 7.63
N GLN A 28 -18.74 1.86 6.55
CA GLN A 28 -19.35 1.86 5.24
C GLN A 28 -20.11 0.57 4.95
N ARG A 29 -20.18 -0.29 5.95
CA ARG A 29 -20.94 -1.53 5.90
C ARG A 29 -20.45 -2.50 4.83
N TYR A 30 -19.18 -2.39 4.46
CA TYR A 30 -18.60 -3.42 3.63
C TYR A 30 -18.52 -4.74 4.38
N PHE A 31 -18.32 -4.63 5.71
CA PHE A 31 -18.28 -5.80 6.57
C PHE A 31 -19.11 -5.48 7.80
N GLY A 32 -19.92 -6.45 8.22
CA GLY A 32 -20.72 -6.29 9.44
C GLY A 32 -19.91 -6.55 10.70
N ASP A 33 -18.66 -6.97 10.55
CA ASP A 33 -17.85 -7.44 11.66
C ASP A 33 -16.45 -6.89 11.52
N GLU A 34 -15.92 -6.33 12.60
CA GLU A 34 -14.60 -5.77 12.61
C GLU A 34 -13.53 -6.83 12.28
N ASP A 35 -13.75 -8.07 12.71
CA ASP A 35 -12.78 -9.13 12.46
C ASP A 35 -12.60 -9.38 10.97
N TYR A 36 -13.66 -9.31 10.21
CA TYR A 36 -13.55 -9.48 8.75
C TYR A 36 -12.81 -8.31 8.12
N ALA A 37 -13.03 -7.10 8.65
CA ALA A 37 -12.33 -5.93 8.12
C ALA A 37 -10.84 -6.02 8.43
N VAL A 38 -10.49 -6.48 9.63
CA VAL A 38 -9.09 -6.67 10.00
C VAL A 38 -8.44 -7.71 9.09
N ASP A 39 -9.13 -8.83 8.86
CA ASP A 39 -8.59 -9.87 8.00
C ASP A 39 -8.40 -9.39 6.58
N TYR A 40 -9.33 -8.58 6.09
CA TYR A 40 -9.24 -7.99 4.77
C TYR A 40 -7.98 -7.13 4.64
N MET A 41 -7.77 -6.23 5.60
CA MET A 41 -6.60 -5.36 5.57
C MET A 41 -5.31 -6.13 5.81
N ARG A 42 -5.37 -7.16 6.66
CA ARG A 42 -4.21 -7.98 6.91
C ARG A 42 -3.74 -8.72 5.66
N ASP A 43 -4.69 -9.16 4.84
CA ASP A 43 -4.37 -9.80 3.58
C ASP A 43 -3.62 -8.85 2.65
N ILE A 44 -4.07 -7.59 2.58
CA ILE A 44 -3.43 -6.59 1.74
C ILE A 44 -2.01 -6.33 2.21
N PHE A 45 -1.82 -6.16 3.50
CA PHE A 45 -0.50 -5.91 4.06
C PHE A 45 0.43 -7.10 3.81
N ARG A 46 -0.10 -8.32 3.98
CA ARG A 46 0.70 -9.51 3.73
C ARG A 46 1.09 -9.61 2.26
N TYR A 47 0.17 -9.29 1.36
CA TYR A 47 0.48 -9.36 -0.06
C TYR A 47 1.66 -8.48 -0.40
N PHE A 48 1.64 -7.23 0.04
CA PHE A 48 2.73 -6.32 -0.30
C PHE A 48 4.04 -6.73 0.37
N ALA A 49 3.96 -7.21 1.61
CA ALA A 49 5.18 -7.65 2.28
C ALA A 49 5.86 -8.81 1.54
N LEU A 50 5.07 -9.69 0.95
CA LEU A 50 5.60 -10.87 0.30
C LEU A 50 5.94 -10.64 -1.17
N ASN A 51 5.29 -9.69 -1.83
CA ASN A 51 5.35 -9.62 -3.28
C ASN A 51 5.93 -8.32 -3.82
N LEU A 52 6.28 -7.37 -2.98
CA LEU A 52 6.72 -6.06 -3.45
C LEU A 52 7.89 -6.17 -4.42
N GLN A 53 8.88 -6.95 -4.06
CA GLN A 53 10.10 -7.06 -4.86
C GLN A 53 9.88 -7.72 -6.20
N ASN A 54 8.85 -8.56 -6.28
CA ASN A 54 8.58 -9.33 -7.50
C ASN A 54 7.48 -8.72 -8.34
N SER A 55 6.97 -7.58 -7.93
CA SER A 55 5.89 -6.92 -8.65
C SER A 55 6.45 -5.86 -9.57
N VAL A 56 5.69 -5.53 -10.61
CA VAL A 56 6.06 -4.44 -11.51
C VAL A 56 5.87 -3.13 -10.76
N SER A 57 6.95 -2.35 -10.68
CA SER A 57 6.94 -1.07 -10.00
C SER A 57 6.85 0.06 -11.01
N VAL A 58 6.11 1.09 -10.65
CA VAL A 58 5.91 2.27 -11.49
C VAL A 58 6.30 3.48 -10.67
N GLU A 59 6.97 4.44 -11.31
CA GLU A 59 7.29 5.70 -10.63
C GLU A 59 5.99 6.40 -10.26
N ALA A 60 5.91 6.84 -9.02
CA ALA A 60 4.72 7.52 -8.54
C ALA A 60 4.69 8.95 -9.09
N PRO A 61 3.48 9.48 -9.38
CA PRO A 61 3.36 10.88 -9.77
C PRO A 61 3.93 11.80 -8.70
N GLU A 62 4.39 12.95 -9.15
CA GLU A 62 5.12 13.87 -8.29
C GLU A 62 4.32 14.31 -7.07
N HIS A 63 3.02 14.45 -7.20
CA HIS A 63 2.20 14.93 -6.08
C HIS A 63 2.16 13.95 -4.90
N PHE A 64 2.63 12.72 -5.08
CA PHE A 64 2.74 11.78 -3.98
C PHE A 64 4.03 11.97 -3.19
N ASN A 65 4.95 12.83 -3.64
CA ASN A 65 6.22 13.04 -2.95
C ASN A 65 6.03 13.53 -1.52
N ARG A 66 4.89 14.10 -1.21
CA ARG A 66 4.61 14.57 0.15
C ARG A 66 4.60 13.42 1.17
N TYR A 67 4.46 12.19 0.71
CA TYR A 67 4.48 11.03 1.60
C TYR A 67 5.88 10.48 1.80
N SER A 68 6.85 10.99 1.07
CA SER A 68 8.23 10.53 1.20
C SER A 68 8.77 10.86 2.58
N VAL A 69 9.49 9.91 3.16
CA VAL A 69 10.11 10.11 4.47
C VAL A 69 11.58 10.47 4.31
N ASP A 70 12.25 9.84 3.36
CA ASP A 70 13.68 10.03 3.16
C ASP A 70 14.01 10.83 1.90
N GLY A 71 13.01 11.40 1.27
CA GLY A 71 13.23 12.24 0.10
C GLY A 71 13.57 11.48 -1.15
N LYS A 72 13.34 10.18 -1.16
CA LYS A 72 13.63 9.37 -2.35
C LYS A 72 12.45 9.36 -3.29
N GLN A 73 12.72 9.01 -4.54
CA GLN A 73 11.66 8.80 -5.51
C GLN A 73 10.72 7.71 -5.02
N LEU A 74 9.43 7.97 -5.06
CA LEU A 74 8.45 6.96 -4.70
C LEU A 74 8.11 6.11 -5.91
N PHE A 75 7.89 4.85 -5.64
CA PHE A 75 7.37 3.89 -6.62
C PHE A 75 6.13 3.27 -6.04
N TYR A 76 5.28 2.71 -6.88
CA TYR A 76 4.13 1.97 -6.36
C TYR A 76 3.98 0.65 -7.08
N VAL A 77 3.35 -0.29 -6.39
CA VAL A 77 2.94 -1.57 -6.95
C VAL A 77 1.46 -1.74 -6.70
N ARG A 78 0.84 -2.61 -7.47
CA ARG A 78 -0.61 -2.81 -7.43
C ARG A 78 -0.94 -4.21 -6.94
N TYR A 79 -2.05 -4.30 -6.24
CA TYR A 79 -2.64 -5.57 -5.84
C TYR A 79 -4.12 -5.52 -6.14
N ARG A 80 -4.54 -6.30 -7.12
CA ARG A 80 -5.95 -6.37 -7.47
C ARG A 80 -6.63 -7.32 -6.49
N LYS A 81 -7.30 -6.74 -5.52
CA LYS A 81 -7.92 -7.50 -4.45
C LYS A 81 -9.14 -8.26 -4.94
N ASN A 82 -9.92 -7.61 -5.81
CA ASN A 82 -11.07 -8.24 -6.44
C ASN A 82 -11.39 -7.49 -7.73
N ALA A 83 -12.51 -7.84 -8.37
CA ALA A 83 -12.84 -7.30 -9.68
C ALA A 83 -12.97 -5.78 -9.70
N HIS A 84 -13.30 -5.18 -8.56
CA HIS A 84 -13.58 -3.74 -8.51
C HIS A 84 -12.62 -2.97 -7.63
N THR A 85 -11.68 -3.63 -6.97
CA THR A 85 -10.83 -2.97 -5.99
C THR A 85 -9.38 -3.31 -6.23
N THR A 86 -8.59 -2.28 -6.46
CA THR A 86 -7.14 -2.39 -6.61
C THR A 86 -6.49 -1.52 -5.53
N TRP A 87 -5.55 -2.11 -4.81
CA TRP A 87 -4.78 -1.41 -3.80
C TRP A 87 -3.41 -1.07 -4.36
N TYR A 88 -2.85 0.02 -3.87
CA TYR A 88 -1.55 0.52 -4.29
C TYR A 88 -0.69 0.72 -3.06
N ALA A 89 0.54 0.22 -3.09
CA ALA A 89 1.51 0.47 -2.05
C ALA A 89 2.59 1.36 -2.62
N PHE A 90 2.75 2.54 -2.03
CA PHE A 90 3.79 3.49 -2.42
C PHE A 90 4.97 3.30 -1.49
N TYR A 91 6.16 3.22 -2.04
CA TYR A 91 7.32 2.90 -1.24
C TYR A 91 8.56 3.66 -1.71
N GLU A 92 9.51 3.81 -0.78
CA GLU A 92 10.85 4.27 -1.06
C GLU A 92 11.79 3.07 -1.00
N GLU A 93 12.74 3.01 -1.92
CA GLU A 93 13.75 1.98 -1.87
C GLU A 93 14.95 2.54 -1.13
N LEU A 94 15.23 2.02 0.05
CA LEU A 94 16.38 2.39 0.84
C LEU A 94 17.44 1.31 0.67
N GLU A 95 18.58 1.51 1.32
CA GLU A 95 19.70 0.62 1.09
C GLU A 95 19.38 -0.83 1.46
N GLU A 96 18.70 -1.03 2.58
CA GLU A 96 18.44 -2.36 3.08
C GLU A 96 16.98 -2.74 3.16
N VAL A 97 16.08 -1.79 2.92
CA VAL A 97 14.65 -2.06 3.04
C VAL A 97 13.88 -1.36 1.95
N TYR A 98 12.71 -1.89 1.68
CA TYR A 98 11.67 -1.17 0.96
C TYR A 98 10.73 -0.62 2.01
N SER A 99 10.61 0.69 2.07
CA SER A 99 9.81 1.36 3.10
C SER A 99 8.48 1.79 2.50
N ILE A 100 7.40 1.10 2.85
CA ILE A 100 6.07 1.45 2.35
C ILE A 100 5.58 2.65 3.16
N VAL A 101 5.30 3.75 2.46
CA VAL A 101 5.00 5.03 3.09
C VAL A 101 3.53 5.42 2.94
N TYR A 102 2.79 4.78 2.05
CA TYR A 102 1.40 5.17 1.82
C TYR A 102 0.66 4.04 1.12
N LEU A 103 -0.55 3.77 1.56
CA LEU A 103 -1.45 2.82 0.91
C LEU A 103 -2.69 3.55 0.41
N ALA A 104 -3.21 3.11 -0.71
CA ALA A 104 -4.39 3.71 -1.29
C ALA A 104 -5.15 2.65 -2.08
N ASN A 105 -6.42 2.92 -2.33
CA ASN A 105 -7.15 2.10 -3.28
C ASN A 105 -7.96 2.97 -4.22
N ASN A 106 -8.37 2.39 -5.33
CA ASN A 106 -9.03 3.13 -6.39
C ASN A 106 -10.41 3.66 -6.00
N GLN A 107 -11.05 3.02 -5.03
CA GLN A 107 -12.39 3.44 -4.63
C GLN A 107 -12.34 4.63 -3.68
N LEU A 108 -11.33 4.67 -2.81
CA LEU A 108 -11.22 5.73 -1.82
C LEU A 108 -10.58 6.99 -2.37
N ILE A 109 -9.57 6.84 -3.22
CA ILE A 109 -8.81 7.98 -3.69
C ILE A 109 -8.56 7.94 -5.20
N GLY A 110 -9.37 7.18 -5.94
CA GLY A 110 -9.15 7.05 -7.37
C GLY A 110 -9.08 8.40 -8.08
N HIS A 111 -9.92 9.33 -7.66
CA HIS A 111 -9.95 10.66 -8.28
C HIS A 111 -8.72 11.49 -7.92
N LEU A 112 -8.02 11.14 -6.84
CA LEU A 112 -6.82 11.86 -6.43
C LEU A 112 -5.56 11.27 -7.04
N LEU A 113 -5.63 10.02 -7.45
CA LEU A 113 -4.46 9.34 -7.98
C LEU A 113 -4.07 9.88 -9.33
N ASP A 114 -5.08 10.23 -10.12
CA ASP A 114 -4.86 10.65 -11.49
C ASP A 114 -3.86 9.71 -12.16
N ILE A 115 -3.91 8.47 -11.77
CA ILE A 115 -3.06 7.45 -12.32
C ILE A 115 -3.92 6.74 -13.34
N ASN A 116 -3.53 6.83 -14.58
CA ASN A 116 -4.26 6.14 -15.64
C ASN A 116 -3.91 4.68 -15.57
N LEU A 117 -4.63 3.97 -14.79
CA LEU A 117 -4.36 2.56 -14.57
C LEU A 117 -5.32 1.68 -15.34
#